data_89e4da9af8fe2e73ca987b92f225ec86
#
_entry.id   89e4da9af8fe2e73ca987b92f225ec86
#
_cell.length_a   1.000
_cell.length_b   1.000
_cell.length_c   1.000
_cell.angle_alpha   90.00
_cell.angle_beta   90.00
_cell.angle_gamma   90.00
#
_symmetry.space_group_name_H-M   'P 1'
#
loop_
_entity.id
_entity.type
_entity.pdbx_description
1 polymer ?
#
loop_
_entity_poly.entity_id
_entity_poly.type
_entity_poly.pdbx_seq_one_letter_code
_entity_poly.pdbx_strand_id
1 'polypeptide(L)'
;LHFGGIDKQYDRCLNAHGTGITIRTFFQLAKEHGISLITAKRAKTTELIKMTEYALCAYSQNPSTKRSNPKSAQTVNTAHSDNIVNIDEDLPLPTFSPDLQGALPSFLEKVVSKSNSPEDADILILGTMAVISACLPHIFGVYADRTVYPNIFLFVTAKPPPAKAVCTLPNIVEPIHDRLREINEAEIIEYKHKLAEYNAAGKKKVDMEKPEEPPMRMLFIPANSSATAVYQVLGDNGGTGLMFETEGDTLANTFGSDYGNYSDGFRKAFHHETISYIRRKDREYVNIKNPRLSTLLTGTPRQVLNLITDAENGLFSRFIFYFLDLRLVWNDVFSTHSDTTLDEHFQRLGQEFHDFHTILEKSNDIRFSLTPSQAADFNERFSAWQAEYSDRCGDEFVASIRRLGLITFRLAMILSAFRIMEDGIIGDRPTCLDTDYQSAMTMASVILRHNAHVFLTLPKADTAKPASSAVTTRTTLWQRQFLESLPPEFDRQTYTELATALNITPRTADRIIRRWCDTGQIENVSHGKYRKVK
;
A
#
# COMPACT_ATOMS: atom_id res chain seq x y z
N LEU A 1 43.27 -24.52 12.77
CA LEU A 1 42.94 -23.62 13.90
C LEU A 1 42.29 -24.44 15.01
N HIS A 2 42.99 -24.62 16.12
CA HIS A 2 42.55 -25.38 17.29
C HIS A 2 41.41 -24.63 18.01
N PHE A 3 40.21 -25.18 18.00
CA PHE A 3 39.02 -24.70 18.70
C PHE A 3 38.97 -25.06 20.20
N GLY A 4 39.99 -25.62 20.78
CA GLY A 4 40.01 -26.14 22.15
C GLY A 4 39.88 -25.12 23.29
N GLY A 5 39.83 -23.82 23.01
CA GLY A 5 39.65 -22.77 24.00
C GLY A 5 38.20 -22.25 24.12
N ILE A 6 37.43 -22.36 23.08
CA ILE A 6 36.04 -21.84 23.00
C ILE A 6 35.09 -22.76 23.77
N ASP A 7 35.26 -24.08 23.63
CA ASP A 7 34.41 -25.07 24.30
C ASP A 7 34.46 -24.95 25.82
N LYS A 8 35.67 -24.75 26.41
CA LYS A 8 35.81 -24.57 27.88
C LYS A 8 35.20 -23.27 28.42
N GLN A 9 35.17 -22.22 27.61
CA GLN A 9 34.52 -20.95 27.98
C GLN A 9 33.01 -21.01 27.78
N TYR A 10 32.53 -21.73 26.75
CA TYR A 10 31.11 -22.04 26.52
C TYR A 10 30.52 -22.82 27.68
N ASP A 11 31.22 -23.88 28.15
CA ASP A 11 30.83 -24.66 29.33
C ASP A 11 30.81 -23.84 30.64
N ARG A 12 31.71 -22.86 30.79
CA ARG A 12 31.66 -21.92 31.91
C ARG A 12 30.47 -20.99 31.88
N CYS A 13 30.04 -20.55 30.70
CA CYS A 13 28.85 -19.70 30.52
C CYS A 13 27.54 -20.47 30.74
N LEU A 14 27.48 -21.74 30.35
CA LEU A 14 26.33 -22.61 30.59
C LEU A 14 26.12 -22.97 32.07
N ASN A 15 27.22 -23.01 32.85
CA ASN A 15 27.18 -23.37 34.27
C ASN A 15 27.05 -22.16 35.24
N ALA A 16 26.97 -20.94 34.74
CA ALA A 16 26.71 -19.74 35.52
C ALA A 16 25.21 -19.62 35.82
N HIS A 17 24.82 -20.06 37.01
CA HIS A 17 23.45 -19.91 37.50
C HIS A 17 23.02 -18.44 37.54
N GLY A 18 22.00 -18.06 36.77
CA GLY A 18 21.13 -16.91 37.04
C GLY A 18 21.22 -15.70 36.14
N THR A 19 22.11 -15.66 35.15
CA THR A 19 22.10 -14.55 34.16
C THR A 19 22.12 -15.12 32.74
N GLY A 20 21.05 -14.93 32.01
CA GLY A 20 20.94 -15.36 30.60
C GLY A 20 22.08 -14.77 29.78
N ILE A 21 22.73 -15.61 28.95
CA ILE A 21 23.70 -15.16 27.97
C ILE A 21 22.95 -14.37 26.90
N THR A 22 23.18 -13.08 26.84
CA THR A 22 22.60 -12.23 25.80
C THR A 22 23.44 -12.30 24.52
N ILE A 23 22.83 -12.08 23.37
CA ILE A 23 23.51 -11.91 22.07
C ILE A 23 24.67 -10.90 22.19
N ARG A 24 24.52 -9.88 23.01
CA ARG A 24 25.59 -8.90 23.30
C ARG A 24 26.84 -9.53 23.91
N THR A 25 26.68 -10.50 24.83
CA THR A 25 27.77 -11.26 25.43
C THR A 25 28.50 -12.12 24.40
N PHE A 26 27.76 -12.71 23.45
CA PHE A 26 28.34 -13.48 22.35
C PHE A 26 29.19 -12.60 21.41
N PHE A 27 28.69 -11.43 21.01
CA PHE A 27 29.45 -10.49 20.17
C PHE A 27 30.67 -9.89 20.90
N GLN A 28 30.58 -9.70 22.18
CA GLN A 28 31.70 -9.24 22.98
C GLN A 28 32.82 -10.29 23.05
N LEU A 29 32.47 -11.56 23.28
CA LEU A 29 33.41 -12.69 23.26
C LEU A 29 34.03 -12.90 21.87
N ALA A 30 33.25 -12.80 20.79
CA ALA A 30 33.76 -12.87 19.41
C ALA A 30 34.78 -11.77 19.12
N LYS A 31 34.55 -10.55 19.61
CA LYS A 31 35.46 -9.41 19.48
C LYS A 31 36.74 -9.59 20.29
N GLU A 32 36.65 -10.12 21.51
CA GLU A 32 37.79 -10.42 22.39
C GLU A 32 38.71 -11.51 21.80
N HIS A 33 38.16 -12.41 21.01
CA HIS A 33 38.91 -13.45 20.29
C HIS A 33 39.32 -13.08 18.86
N GLY A 34 39.28 -11.78 18.50
CA GLY A 34 39.80 -11.29 17.22
C GLY A 34 38.96 -11.64 16.01
N ILE A 35 37.70 -12.09 16.18
CA ILE A 35 36.78 -12.37 15.09
C ILE A 35 36.13 -11.04 14.64
N SER A 36 36.57 -10.50 13.52
CA SER A 36 35.99 -9.28 12.95
C SER A 36 34.60 -9.56 12.37
N LEU A 37 33.61 -8.75 12.71
CA LEU A 37 32.24 -8.79 12.15
C LEU A 37 32.19 -8.70 10.61
N ILE A 38 33.25 -8.15 10.00
CA ILE A 38 33.41 -8.06 8.53
C ILE A 38 33.71 -9.44 7.92
N THR A 39 34.39 -10.32 8.66
CA THR A 39 34.71 -11.69 8.20
C THR A 39 33.50 -12.61 8.29
N ALA A 40 32.60 -12.39 9.25
CA ALA A 40 31.35 -13.14 9.39
C ALA A 40 30.35 -12.88 8.23
N LYS A 41 30.39 -11.70 7.60
CA LYS A 41 29.58 -11.40 6.39
C LYS A 41 29.98 -12.21 5.14
N ARG A 42 31.11 -12.89 5.15
CA ARG A 42 31.59 -13.73 4.02
C ARG A 42 31.39 -15.25 4.23
N ALA A 43 30.98 -15.69 5.43
CA ALA A 43 30.57 -17.05 5.64
C ALA A 43 29.18 -17.25 4.99
N LYS A 44 29.06 -18.22 4.09
CA LYS A 44 27.80 -18.51 3.38
C LYS A 44 26.69 -18.74 4.42
N THR A 45 25.55 -18.12 4.19
CA THR A 45 24.32 -18.17 5.01
C THR A 45 23.97 -19.59 5.48
N THR A 46 24.31 -20.61 4.67
CA THR A 46 24.10 -22.04 4.96
C THR A 46 24.88 -22.56 6.19
N GLU A 47 26.04 -21.98 6.51
CA GLU A 47 26.82 -22.37 7.70
C GLU A 47 26.29 -21.71 8.97
N LEU A 48 25.75 -20.49 8.86
CA LEU A 48 25.10 -19.82 9.99
C LEU A 48 23.79 -20.50 10.39
N ILE A 49 22.99 -20.96 9.42
CA ILE A 49 21.75 -21.71 9.68
C ILE A 49 22.06 -23.05 10.36
N LYS A 50 23.09 -23.77 9.93
CA LYS A 50 23.50 -25.01 10.59
C LYS A 50 23.99 -24.81 12.02
N MET A 51 24.63 -23.66 12.33
CA MET A 51 25.06 -23.34 13.70
C MET A 51 23.88 -22.96 14.62
N THR A 52 22.83 -22.31 14.10
CA THR A 52 21.60 -22.03 14.86
C THR A 52 20.77 -23.28 15.09
N GLU A 53 20.66 -24.17 14.13
CA GLU A 53 19.98 -25.48 14.29
C GLU A 53 20.71 -26.37 15.32
N TYR A 54 22.04 -26.35 15.34
CA TYR A 54 22.83 -27.10 16.31
C TYR A 54 22.65 -26.55 17.74
N ALA A 55 22.53 -25.24 17.89
CA ALA A 55 22.27 -24.59 19.20
C ALA A 55 20.84 -24.90 19.70
N LEU A 56 19.84 -24.95 18.84
CA LEU A 56 18.46 -25.31 19.17
C LEU A 56 18.29 -26.80 19.50
N CYS A 57 18.98 -27.71 18.82
CA CYS A 57 18.99 -29.14 19.14
C CYS A 57 19.68 -29.43 20.48
N ALA A 58 20.73 -28.72 20.86
CA ALA A 58 21.40 -28.88 22.13
C ALA A 58 20.53 -28.42 23.32
N TYR A 59 19.61 -27.47 23.11
CA TYR A 59 18.68 -26.98 24.11
C TYR A 59 17.50 -27.94 24.37
N SER A 60 17.14 -28.79 23.41
CA SER A 60 15.99 -29.71 23.52
C SER A 60 16.29 -31.06 24.13
N GLN A 61 17.55 -31.39 24.42
CA GLN A 61 17.97 -32.74 24.91
C GLN A 61 18.26 -32.86 26.41
N ASN A 62 17.85 -31.93 27.26
CA ASN A 62 18.03 -32.12 28.71
C ASN A 62 16.69 -32.14 29.47
N PRO A 63 16.10 -33.33 29.72
CA PRO A 63 14.95 -33.49 30.59
C PRO A 63 15.40 -34.01 31.94
N SER A 64 15.58 -33.15 32.93
CA SER A 64 15.39 -33.55 34.33
C SER A 64 15.55 -32.37 35.30
N THR A 65 14.46 -31.94 35.87
CA THR A 65 14.38 -31.83 37.35
C THR A 65 12.93 -31.68 37.84
N LYS A 66 12.67 -32.44 38.87
CA LYS A 66 11.39 -32.78 39.47
C LYS A 66 10.69 -31.61 40.19
N ARG A 67 9.37 -31.77 40.24
CA ARG A 67 8.38 -31.04 41.05
C ARG A 67 8.76 -30.92 42.53
N SER A 68 8.45 -29.77 43.14
CA SER A 68 7.87 -29.69 44.49
C SER A 68 7.04 -28.41 44.63
N ASN A 69 5.74 -28.58 44.90
CA ASN A 69 4.87 -27.55 45.46
C ASN A 69 5.15 -27.44 46.99
N PRO A 70 4.97 -26.29 47.65
CA PRO A 70 3.70 -26.04 48.30
C PRO A 70 3.19 -24.58 48.37
N LYS A 71 1.86 -24.46 48.34
CA LYS A 71 0.93 -23.54 49.04
C LYS A 71 1.45 -22.24 49.66
N SER A 72 0.94 -21.09 49.20
CA SER A 72 0.06 -20.22 50.00
C SER A 72 -0.34 -18.98 49.20
N ALA A 73 -1.59 -18.58 49.35
CA ALA A 73 -2.20 -17.45 48.72
C ALA A 73 -1.69 -16.12 49.28
N GLN A 74 -1.40 -15.17 48.40
CA GLN A 74 -1.54 -13.73 48.69
C GLN A 74 -1.84 -12.99 47.40
N THR A 75 -2.98 -12.32 47.42
CA THR A 75 -3.50 -11.42 46.41
C THR A 75 -2.53 -10.24 46.23
N VAL A 76 -2.00 -10.06 45.04
CA VAL A 76 -1.28 -8.83 44.67
C VAL A 76 -1.80 -8.38 43.30
N ASN A 77 -2.22 -7.13 43.28
CA ASN A 77 -2.71 -6.39 42.11
C ASN A 77 -1.75 -6.57 40.91
N THR A 78 -2.28 -7.13 39.84
CA THR A 78 -1.62 -7.18 38.54
C THR A 78 -1.80 -5.83 37.83
N ALA A 79 -0.77 -5.00 37.93
CA ALA A 79 -0.54 -4.00 36.91
C ALA A 79 -0.15 -4.73 35.63
N HIS A 80 -0.96 -4.60 34.59
CA HIS A 80 -0.60 -5.05 33.25
C HIS A 80 0.62 -4.25 32.79
N SER A 81 1.76 -4.88 32.85
CA SER A 81 2.97 -4.46 32.16
C SER A 81 2.84 -4.97 30.72
N ASP A 82 2.58 -4.04 29.81
CA ASP A 82 2.64 -4.28 28.37
C ASP A 82 4.06 -4.71 28.00
N ASN A 83 4.29 -6.02 27.92
CA ASN A 83 5.46 -6.57 27.25
C ASN A 83 5.27 -6.41 25.74
N ILE A 84 5.56 -5.21 25.22
CA ILE A 84 5.82 -4.99 23.80
C ILE A 84 7.12 -5.75 23.52
N VAL A 85 7.01 -6.91 22.86
CA VAL A 85 8.15 -7.61 22.29
C VAL A 85 8.71 -6.70 21.20
N ASN A 86 9.86 -6.09 21.47
CA ASN A 86 10.61 -5.32 20.49
C ASN A 86 10.88 -6.22 19.29
N ILE A 87 10.24 -5.91 18.16
CA ILE A 87 10.76 -6.30 16.85
C ILE A 87 12.14 -5.64 16.81
N ASP A 88 13.18 -6.39 16.44
CA ASP A 88 14.56 -5.92 16.35
C ASP A 88 14.59 -4.61 15.57
N GLU A 89 14.44 -3.47 16.26
CA GLU A 89 14.41 -2.13 15.66
C GLU A 89 15.74 -1.75 15.00
N ASP A 90 16.80 -2.56 15.27
CA ASP A 90 18.16 -2.30 14.81
C ASP A 90 18.55 -3.08 13.53
N LEU A 91 17.73 -4.01 13.02
CA LEU A 91 18.05 -4.75 11.80
C LEU A 91 17.39 -4.10 10.57
N PRO A 92 18.15 -3.92 9.46
CA PRO A 92 17.55 -3.43 8.24
C PRO A 92 16.45 -4.38 7.76
N LEU A 93 15.36 -3.82 7.23
CA LEU A 93 14.29 -4.62 6.64
C LEU A 93 14.85 -5.48 5.49
N PRO A 94 14.36 -6.71 5.33
CA PRO A 94 14.88 -7.61 4.31
C PRO A 94 14.47 -7.17 2.91
N THR A 95 15.25 -7.60 1.92
CA THR A 95 14.95 -7.50 0.50
C THR A 95 14.75 -8.90 -0.09
N PHE A 96 13.99 -9.02 -1.18
CA PHE A 96 13.71 -10.30 -1.84
C PHE A 96 14.44 -10.47 -3.19
N SER A 97 14.83 -9.38 -3.86
CA SER A 97 15.44 -9.46 -5.19
C SER A 97 16.71 -10.30 -5.28
N PRO A 98 17.59 -10.34 -4.25
CA PRO A 98 18.76 -11.23 -4.30
C PRO A 98 18.39 -12.72 -4.33
N ASP A 99 17.29 -13.09 -3.68
CA ASP A 99 16.80 -14.49 -3.64
C ASP A 99 16.04 -14.90 -4.90
N LEU A 100 15.62 -13.91 -5.71
CA LEU A 100 14.92 -14.12 -6.98
C LEU A 100 15.83 -14.11 -8.21
N GLN A 101 17.14 -13.95 -8.03
CA GLN A 101 18.09 -13.90 -9.14
C GLN A 101 18.04 -15.19 -9.98
N GLY A 102 17.77 -15.05 -11.29
CA GLY A 102 17.62 -16.18 -12.22
C GLY A 102 16.28 -16.93 -12.12
N ALA A 103 15.35 -16.48 -11.26
CA ALA A 103 13.99 -17.03 -11.17
C ALA A 103 12.94 -16.10 -11.81
N LEU A 104 13.28 -14.81 -11.97
CA LEU A 104 12.37 -13.82 -12.55
C LEU A 104 12.10 -14.08 -14.03
N PRO A 105 10.89 -13.74 -14.51
CA PRO A 105 10.60 -13.58 -15.93
C PRO A 105 11.55 -12.57 -16.59
N SER A 106 11.91 -12.79 -17.86
CA SER A 106 12.89 -11.99 -18.59
C SER A 106 12.51 -10.51 -18.68
N PHE A 107 11.21 -10.22 -18.74
CA PHE A 107 10.73 -8.83 -18.68
C PHE A 107 11.12 -8.15 -17.37
N LEU A 108 10.92 -8.80 -16.22
CA LEU A 108 11.33 -8.27 -14.92
C LEU A 108 12.84 -8.20 -14.76
N GLU A 109 13.62 -9.14 -15.36
CA GLU A 109 15.08 -9.05 -15.39
C GLU A 109 15.54 -7.79 -16.13
N LYS A 110 14.90 -7.43 -17.26
CA LYS A 110 15.16 -6.17 -17.97
C LYS A 110 14.83 -4.94 -17.10
N VAL A 111 13.72 -4.99 -16.34
CA VAL A 111 13.34 -3.92 -15.41
C VAL A 111 14.40 -3.74 -14.33
N VAL A 112 14.81 -4.80 -13.64
CA VAL A 112 15.79 -4.71 -12.55
C VAL A 112 17.21 -4.42 -13.02
N SER A 113 17.51 -4.58 -14.32
CA SER A 113 18.83 -4.24 -14.89
C SER A 113 19.23 -2.77 -14.67
N LYS A 114 18.27 -1.92 -14.31
CA LYS A 114 18.47 -0.49 -14.01
C LYS A 114 18.48 -0.18 -12.51
N SER A 115 18.39 -1.19 -11.64
CA SER A 115 18.45 -1.00 -10.19
C SER A 115 19.88 -0.74 -9.72
N ASN A 116 20.02 0.06 -8.67
CA ASN A 116 21.30 0.40 -8.06
C ASN A 116 21.53 -0.31 -6.71
N SER A 117 20.51 -0.90 -6.15
CA SER A 117 20.54 -1.63 -4.89
C SER A 117 19.47 -2.74 -4.86
N PRO A 118 19.56 -3.70 -3.94
CA PRO A 118 18.50 -4.69 -3.76
C PRO A 118 17.14 -4.06 -3.45
N GLU A 119 17.09 -3.02 -2.63
CA GLU A 119 15.87 -2.31 -2.30
C GLU A 119 15.27 -1.62 -3.52
N ASP A 120 16.12 -1.03 -4.37
CA ASP A 120 15.69 -0.42 -5.63
C ASP A 120 15.14 -1.48 -6.60
N ALA A 121 15.77 -2.64 -6.69
CA ALA A 121 15.28 -3.77 -7.47
C ALA A 121 13.92 -4.28 -6.99
N ASP A 122 13.73 -4.43 -5.67
CA ASP A 122 12.46 -4.84 -5.08
C ASP A 122 11.32 -3.88 -5.46
N ILE A 123 11.58 -2.57 -5.37
CA ILE A 123 10.61 -1.54 -5.72
C ILE A 123 10.30 -1.55 -7.21
N LEU A 124 11.30 -1.72 -8.07
CA LEU A 124 11.10 -1.81 -9.51
C LEU A 124 10.25 -3.03 -9.87
N ILE A 125 10.46 -4.18 -9.21
CA ILE A 125 9.64 -5.39 -9.41
C ILE A 125 8.20 -5.13 -8.95
N LEU A 126 8.00 -4.74 -7.68
CA LEU A 126 6.65 -4.52 -7.12
C LEU A 126 5.91 -3.41 -7.84
N GLY A 127 6.60 -2.30 -8.16
CA GLY A 127 6.02 -1.17 -8.88
C GLY A 127 5.61 -1.55 -10.31
N THR A 128 6.45 -2.30 -11.03
CA THR A 128 6.11 -2.86 -12.35
C THR A 128 4.89 -3.77 -12.27
N MET A 129 4.87 -4.69 -11.31
CA MET A 129 3.72 -5.56 -11.10
C MET A 129 2.45 -4.77 -10.76
N ALA A 130 2.57 -3.67 -9.99
CA ALA A 130 1.44 -2.82 -9.65
C ALA A 130 0.87 -2.10 -10.87
N VAL A 131 1.69 -1.46 -11.71
CA VAL A 131 1.19 -0.74 -12.89
C VAL A 131 0.64 -1.69 -13.95
N ILE A 132 1.31 -2.82 -14.19
CA ILE A 132 0.88 -3.83 -15.16
C ILE A 132 -0.40 -4.54 -14.71
N SER A 133 -0.63 -4.71 -13.41
CA SER A 133 -1.80 -5.40 -12.86
C SER A 133 -3.13 -4.77 -13.30
N ALA A 134 -3.14 -3.49 -13.68
CA ALA A 134 -4.30 -2.82 -14.27
C ALA A 134 -4.52 -3.19 -15.76
N CYS A 135 -3.53 -3.77 -16.41
CA CYS A 135 -3.46 -3.94 -17.85
C CYS A 135 -3.36 -5.43 -18.28
N LEU A 136 -3.93 -6.34 -17.49
CA LEU A 136 -3.98 -7.77 -17.79
C LEU A 136 -5.43 -8.22 -18.04
N PRO A 137 -6.01 -7.89 -19.23
CA PRO A 137 -7.36 -8.30 -19.57
C PRO A 137 -7.45 -9.82 -19.63
N HIS A 138 -8.65 -10.35 -19.37
CA HIS A 138 -8.98 -11.78 -19.43
C HIS A 138 -8.25 -12.69 -18.45
N ILE A 139 -7.26 -12.21 -17.69
CA ILE A 139 -6.56 -13.01 -16.68
C ILE A 139 -7.29 -12.93 -15.34
N PHE A 140 -7.65 -14.09 -14.79
CA PHE A 140 -8.32 -14.21 -13.51
C PHE A 140 -7.97 -15.52 -12.81
N GLY A 141 -8.26 -15.61 -11.52
CA GLY A 141 -8.15 -16.83 -10.72
C GLY A 141 -9.35 -17.02 -9.81
N VAL A 142 -9.37 -18.11 -9.07
CA VAL A 142 -10.37 -18.36 -8.01
C VAL A 142 -9.66 -18.47 -6.67
N TYR A 143 -10.02 -17.61 -5.73
CA TYR A 143 -9.50 -17.58 -4.37
C TYR A 143 -10.65 -17.52 -3.38
N ALA A 144 -10.72 -18.47 -2.44
CA ALA A 144 -11.81 -18.61 -1.48
C ALA A 144 -13.19 -18.54 -2.18
N ASP A 145 -13.38 -19.37 -3.22
CA ASP A 145 -14.60 -19.51 -4.02
C ASP A 145 -15.08 -18.23 -4.76
N ARG A 146 -14.21 -17.21 -4.84
CA ARG A 146 -14.52 -15.96 -5.54
C ARG A 146 -13.56 -15.76 -6.71
N THR A 147 -14.09 -15.23 -7.81
CA THR A 147 -13.27 -14.75 -8.93
C THR A 147 -12.46 -13.52 -8.51
N VAL A 148 -11.16 -13.56 -8.75
CA VAL A 148 -10.23 -12.47 -8.45
C VAL A 148 -9.37 -12.15 -9.66
N TYR A 149 -9.02 -10.88 -9.80
CA TYR A 149 -8.18 -10.35 -10.87
C TYR A 149 -6.81 -9.93 -10.32
N PRO A 150 -5.78 -9.73 -11.16
CA PRO A 150 -4.40 -9.47 -10.71
C PRO A 150 -4.16 -8.11 -10.02
N ASN A 151 -5.18 -7.27 -9.86
CA ASN A 151 -5.04 -5.91 -9.34
C ASN A 151 -4.44 -5.86 -7.94
N ILE A 152 -3.41 -5.03 -7.74
CA ILE A 152 -2.74 -4.82 -6.44
C ILE A 152 -2.67 -3.34 -6.08
N PHE A 153 -2.57 -3.05 -4.79
CA PHE A 153 -2.33 -1.72 -4.23
C PHE A 153 -0.96 -1.72 -3.58
N LEU A 154 -0.09 -0.81 -4.02
CA LEU A 154 1.27 -0.66 -3.50
C LEU A 154 1.49 0.76 -2.98
N PHE A 155 2.05 0.89 -1.79
CA PHE A 155 2.57 2.14 -1.24
C PHE A 155 4.05 1.97 -0.90
N VAL A 156 4.91 2.68 -1.63
CA VAL A 156 6.34 2.74 -1.34
C VAL A 156 6.61 3.94 -0.45
N THR A 157 7.15 3.72 0.74
CA THR A 157 7.44 4.80 1.70
C THR A 157 8.92 4.87 2.03
N ALA A 158 9.47 6.09 2.04
CA ALA A 158 10.89 6.36 2.29
C ALA A 158 11.14 7.69 3.01
N LYS A 159 12.31 7.78 3.66
CA LYS A 159 12.91 9.02 4.16
C LYS A 159 14.34 9.13 3.59
N PRO A 160 14.63 10.02 2.67
CA PRO A 160 13.81 10.91 1.84
C PRO A 160 12.97 10.15 0.79
N PRO A 161 12.13 10.87 -0.02
CA PRO A 161 11.24 10.20 -0.98
C PRO A 161 11.98 9.23 -1.93
N PRO A 162 11.29 8.18 -2.41
CA PRO A 162 11.89 7.06 -3.12
C PRO A 162 12.58 7.45 -4.42
N ALA A 163 13.43 6.54 -4.88
CA ALA A 163 14.28 6.69 -6.05
C ALA A 163 13.52 7.14 -7.32
N LYS A 164 14.17 7.93 -8.15
CA LYS A 164 13.68 8.43 -9.45
C LYS A 164 13.11 7.32 -10.36
N ALA A 165 13.60 6.09 -10.22
CA ALA A 165 13.16 4.96 -11.02
C ALA A 165 11.66 4.63 -10.88
N VAL A 166 11.06 4.83 -9.71
CA VAL A 166 9.60 4.61 -9.52
C VAL A 166 8.77 5.55 -10.38
N CYS A 167 9.25 6.80 -10.57
CA CYS A 167 8.54 7.81 -11.37
C CYS A 167 8.47 7.45 -12.85
N THR A 168 9.34 6.56 -13.33
CA THR A 168 9.39 6.13 -14.74
C THR A 168 8.56 4.88 -15.03
N LEU A 169 8.08 4.18 -13.99
CA LEU A 169 7.28 2.96 -14.16
C LEU A 169 5.98 3.14 -14.96
N PRO A 170 5.27 4.28 -14.88
CA PRO A 170 4.10 4.51 -15.72
C PRO A 170 4.37 4.40 -17.21
N ASN A 171 5.60 4.69 -17.67
CA ASN A 171 6.00 4.59 -19.08
C ASN A 171 5.79 3.16 -19.64
N ILE A 172 5.74 2.14 -18.76
CA ILE A 172 5.46 0.74 -19.16
C ILE A 172 4.03 0.58 -19.67
N VAL A 173 3.09 1.33 -19.15
CA VAL A 173 1.66 1.25 -19.52
C VAL A 173 1.13 2.49 -20.21
N GLU A 174 1.98 3.50 -20.43
CA GLU A 174 1.65 4.73 -21.12
C GLU A 174 1.13 4.49 -22.55
N PRO A 175 1.71 3.57 -23.37
CA PRO A 175 1.19 3.29 -24.70
C PRO A 175 -0.27 2.79 -24.70
N ILE A 176 -0.68 2.08 -23.64
CA ILE A 176 -2.08 1.64 -23.47
C ILE A 176 -2.96 2.83 -23.13
N HIS A 177 -2.50 3.72 -22.24
CA HIS A 177 -3.21 4.95 -21.91
C HIS A 177 -3.41 5.86 -23.12
N ASP A 178 -2.36 6.07 -23.91
CA ASP A 178 -2.39 6.91 -25.10
C ASP A 178 -3.35 6.36 -26.16
N ARG A 179 -3.33 5.05 -26.38
CA ARG A 179 -4.29 4.38 -27.27
C ARG A 179 -5.75 4.59 -26.81
N LEU A 180 -6.03 4.48 -25.51
CA LEU A 180 -7.38 4.74 -24.98
C LEU A 180 -7.79 6.20 -25.21
N ARG A 181 -6.86 7.15 -25.04
CA ARG A 181 -7.10 8.57 -25.32
C ARG A 181 -7.36 8.84 -26.79
N GLU A 182 -6.57 8.27 -27.70
CA GLU A 182 -6.77 8.41 -29.15
C GLU A 182 -8.16 7.90 -29.58
N ILE A 183 -8.58 6.74 -29.07
CA ILE A 183 -9.93 6.21 -29.31
C ILE A 183 -10.99 7.20 -28.81
N ASN A 184 -10.83 7.68 -27.57
CA ASN A 184 -11.76 8.62 -26.96
C ASN A 184 -11.84 9.95 -27.72
N GLU A 185 -10.70 10.50 -28.16
CA GLU A 185 -10.66 11.73 -28.96
C GLU A 185 -11.39 11.56 -30.31
N ALA A 186 -11.21 10.41 -30.97
CA ALA A 186 -11.91 10.11 -32.21
C ALA A 186 -13.44 10.00 -32.00
N GLU A 187 -13.88 9.30 -30.95
CA GLU A 187 -15.31 9.17 -30.60
C GLU A 187 -15.94 10.53 -30.25
N ILE A 188 -15.22 11.40 -29.55
CA ILE A 188 -15.68 12.76 -29.19
C ILE A 188 -15.83 13.62 -30.46
N ILE A 189 -14.92 13.52 -31.44
CA ILE A 189 -15.01 14.23 -32.70
C ILE A 189 -16.26 13.76 -33.47
N GLU A 190 -16.47 12.45 -33.58
CA GLU A 190 -17.65 11.88 -34.24
C GLU A 190 -18.95 12.32 -33.57
N TYR A 191 -18.99 12.27 -32.21
CA TYR A 191 -20.13 12.76 -31.42
C TYR A 191 -20.44 14.23 -31.72
N LYS A 192 -19.43 15.11 -31.75
CA LYS A 192 -19.61 16.54 -32.07
C LYS A 192 -20.18 16.74 -33.45
N HIS A 193 -19.75 15.97 -34.46
CA HIS A 193 -20.32 16.01 -35.80
C HIS A 193 -21.80 15.60 -35.79
N LYS A 194 -22.13 14.44 -35.24
CA LYS A 194 -23.51 13.95 -35.11
C LYS A 194 -24.40 14.93 -34.35
N LEU A 195 -23.89 15.54 -33.27
CA LEU A 195 -24.63 16.54 -32.49
C LEU A 195 -24.88 17.83 -33.27
N ALA A 196 -23.91 18.27 -34.07
CA ALA A 196 -24.08 19.42 -34.97
C ALA A 196 -25.15 19.15 -36.04
N GLU A 197 -25.13 17.99 -36.69
CA GLU A 197 -26.15 17.55 -37.65
C GLU A 197 -27.54 17.48 -37.02
N TYR A 198 -27.64 16.84 -35.83
CA TYR A 198 -28.88 16.79 -35.06
C TYR A 198 -29.39 18.19 -34.75
N ASN A 199 -28.51 19.12 -34.32
CA ASN A 199 -28.90 20.49 -34.00
C ASN A 199 -29.33 21.28 -35.26
N ALA A 200 -28.76 21.03 -36.40
CA ALA A 200 -29.10 21.66 -37.66
C ALA A 200 -30.42 21.15 -38.29
N ALA A 201 -30.90 19.97 -37.91
CA ALA A 201 -32.06 19.30 -38.50
C ALA A 201 -33.42 20.00 -38.23
N GLY A 202 -33.48 20.99 -37.35
CA GLY A 202 -34.69 21.78 -37.08
C GLY A 202 -35.90 20.91 -36.71
N LYS A 203 -37.00 20.99 -37.53
CA LYS A 203 -38.22 20.18 -37.28
C LYS A 203 -38.02 18.67 -37.47
N LYS A 204 -37.01 18.25 -38.23
CA LYS A 204 -36.69 16.82 -38.46
C LYS A 204 -36.06 16.15 -37.25
N LYS A 205 -35.73 16.88 -36.19
CA LYS A 205 -35.26 16.31 -34.91
C LYS A 205 -36.22 15.28 -34.30
N VAL A 206 -37.52 15.38 -34.62
CA VAL A 206 -38.52 14.45 -34.08
C VAL A 206 -38.31 13.03 -34.59
N ASP A 207 -37.71 12.88 -35.78
CA ASP A 207 -37.43 11.59 -36.42
C ASP A 207 -35.96 11.14 -36.22
N MET A 208 -35.14 11.91 -35.52
CA MET A 208 -33.72 11.62 -35.28
C MET A 208 -33.47 11.29 -33.83
N GLU A 209 -32.69 10.23 -33.57
CA GLU A 209 -32.19 9.91 -32.26
C GLU A 209 -31.11 10.92 -31.83
N LYS A 210 -31.22 11.44 -30.62
CA LYS A 210 -30.21 12.36 -30.08
C LYS A 210 -28.90 11.59 -29.85
N PRO A 211 -27.77 12.05 -30.40
CA PRO A 211 -26.49 11.40 -30.16
C PRO A 211 -26.16 11.32 -28.67
N GLU A 212 -25.69 10.16 -28.20
CA GLU A 212 -25.20 9.96 -26.85
C GLU A 212 -23.74 10.37 -26.75
N GLU A 213 -23.36 10.95 -25.61
CA GLU A 213 -21.98 11.32 -25.34
C GLU A 213 -21.13 10.06 -25.12
N PRO A 214 -19.97 9.93 -25.80
CA PRO A 214 -19.12 8.74 -25.65
C PRO A 214 -18.52 8.67 -24.25
N PRO A 215 -18.20 7.45 -23.75
CA PRO A 215 -17.56 7.26 -22.45
C PRO A 215 -16.16 7.85 -22.44
N MET A 216 -15.74 8.42 -21.29
CA MET A 216 -14.41 8.97 -21.10
C MET A 216 -13.42 7.86 -20.71
N ARG A 217 -12.79 7.24 -21.70
CA ARG A 217 -11.82 6.16 -21.47
C ARG A 217 -10.43 6.70 -21.17
N MET A 218 -9.87 6.28 -20.04
CA MET A 218 -8.47 6.54 -19.68
C MET A 218 -7.98 5.49 -18.67
N LEU A 219 -6.72 5.11 -18.78
CA LEU A 219 -6.11 4.18 -17.83
C LEU A 219 -5.78 4.86 -16.51
N PHE A 220 -5.08 6.02 -16.58
CA PHE A 220 -4.66 6.75 -15.39
C PHE A 220 -5.80 7.57 -14.81
N ILE A 221 -6.16 7.30 -13.55
CA ILE A 221 -7.18 8.03 -12.80
C ILE A 221 -6.46 8.96 -11.81
N PRO A 222 -6.56 10.30 -11.96
CA PRO A 222 -5.89 11.23 -11.05
C PRO A 222 -6.44 11.13 -9.62
N ALA A 223 -5.56 11.04 -8.62
CA ALA A 223 -5.95 10.86 -7.22
C ALA A 223 -6.65 12.09 -6.60
N ASN A 224 -6.47 13.28 -7.18
CA ASN A 224 -7.15 14.52 -6.76
C ASN A 224 -8.57 14.69 -7.33
N SER A 225 -9.09 13.67 -8.02
CA SER A 225 -10.44 13.69 -8.58
C SER A 225 -11.52 13.53 -7.49
N SER A 226 -12.73 14.04 -7.75
CA SER A 226 -13.87 13.77 -6.88
C SER A 226 -14.29 12.30 -6.94
N ALA A 227 -14.95 11.79 -5.89
CA ALA A 227 -15.44 10.40 -5.85
C ALA A 227 -16.29 10.05 -7.09
N THR A 228 -17.17 10.97 -7.52
CA THR A 228 -18.00 10.76 -8.71
C THR A 228 -17.18 10.69 -9.98
N ALA A 229 -16.14 11.52 -10.14
CA ALA A 229 -15.27 11.48 -11.31
C ALA A 229 -14.46 10.19 -11.39
N VAL A 230 -13.91 9.72 -10.25
CA VAL A 230 -13.19 8.45 -10.18
C VAL A 230 -14.09 7.28 -10.60
N TYR A 231 -15.31 7.23 -10.08
CA TYR A 231 -16.24 6.14 -10.43
C TYR A 231 -16.75 6.25 -11.87
N GLN A 232 -16.95 7.48 -12.38
CA GLN A 232 -17.31 7.69 -13.77
C GLN A 232 -16.25 7.11 -14.71
N VAL A 233 -15.00 7.57 -14.57
CA VAL A 233 -13.88 7.10 -15.39
C VAL A 233 -13.69 5.59 -15.26
N LEU A 234 -13.77 5.05 -14.04
CA LEU A 234 -13.65 3.61 -13.81
C LEU A 234 -14.78 2.85 -14.53
N GLY A 235 -16.03 3.36 -14.48
CA GLY A 235 -17.17 2.78 -15.18
C GLY A 235 -17.04 2.87 -16.70
N ASP A 236 -16.67 4.04 -17.21
CA ASP A 236 -16.48 4.32 -18.64
C ASP A 236 -15.37 3.47 -19.25
N ASN A 237 -14.36 3.08 -18.44
CA ASN A 237 -13.27 2.19 -18.84
C ASN A 237 -13.53 0.70 -18.48
N GLY A 238 -14.77 0.27 -18.43
CA GLY A 238 -15.13 -1.13 -18.19
C GLY A 238 -14.72 -1.67 -16.81
N GLY A 239 -14.66 -0.81 -15.82
CA GLY A 239 -14.26 -1.12 -14.44
C GLY A 239 -12.76 -1.16 -14.22
N THR A 240 -11.92 -0.87 -15.22
CA THR A 240 -10.45 -0.95 -15.14
C THR A 240 -9.85 0.44 -14.96
N GLY A 241 -8.83 0.56 -14.09
CA GLY A 241 -8.09 1.81 -13.89
C GLY A 241 -6.82 1.64 -13.08
N LEU A 242 -5.91 2.59 -13.25
CA LEU A 242 -4.66 2.71 -12.50
C LEU A 242 -4.58 4.09 -11.85
N MET A 243 -4.38 4.12 -10.54
CA MET A 243 -4.06 5.33 -9.81
C MET A 243 -2.58 5.33 -9.49
N PHE A 244 -1.86 6.30 -10.05
CA PHE A 244 -0.43 6.49 -9.83
C PHE A 244 -0.18 7.89 -9.27
N GLU A 245 0.47 7.95 -8.10
CA GLU A 245 0.82 9.22 -7.45
C GLU A 245 2.18 9.12 -6.76
N THR A 246 3.04 10.08 -7.06
CA THR A 246 4.36 10.19 -6.44
C THR A 246 4.33 10.89 -5.09
N GLU A 247 3.23 11.57 -4.78
CA GLU A 247 2.99 12.28 -3.53
C GLU A 247 1.70 11.74 -2.87
N GLY A 248 1.86 10.80 -1.94
CA GLY A 248 0.74 10.14 -1.26
C GLY A 248 -0.24 11.09 -0.55
N ASP A 249 0.19 12.31 -0.24
CA ASP A 249 -0.67 13.38 0.31
C ASP A 249 -1.80 13.77 -0.64
N THR A 250 -1.64 13.64 -1.94
CA THR A 250 -2.69 13.94 -2.92
C THR A 250 -3.94 13.12 -2.64
N LEU A 251 -3.79 11.80 -2.50
CA LEU A 251 -4.90 10.91 -2.16
C LEU A 251 -5.40 11.11 -0.73
N ALA A 252 -4.48 11.29 0.24
CA ALA A 252 -4.83 11.53 1.63
C ALA A 252 -5.68 12.80 1.81
N ASN A 253 -5.29 13.90 1.15
CA ASN A 253 -6.04 15.15 1.15
C ASN A 253 -7.43 14.99 0.51
N THR A 254 -7.51 14.22 -0.56
CA THR A 254 -8.78 13.93 -1.24
C THR A 254 -9.71 13.14 -0.33
N PHE A 255 -9.24 12.10 0.36
CA PHE A 255 -10.03 11.34 1.33
C PHE A 255 -10.48 12.17 2.54
N GLY A 256 -9.70 13.18 2.93
CA GLY A 256 -10.05 14.11 3.99
C GLY A 256 -11.04 15.21 3.58
N SER A 257 -11.41 15.30 2.30
CA SER A 257 -12.34 16.32 1.79
C SER A 257 -13.80 15.86 1.84
N ASP A 258 -14.73 16.81 1.98
CA ASP A 258 -16.18 16.52 2.06
C ASP A 258 -16.75 15.87 0.78
N TYR A 259 -16.08 16.06 -0.36
CA TYR A 259 -16.54 15.60 -1.69
C TYR A 259 -15.67 14.52 -2.32
N GLY A 260 -14.56 14.18 -1.68
CA GLY A 260 -13.54 13.29 -2.26
C GLY A 260 -13.32 11.98 -1.51
N ASN A 261 -14.05 11.70 -0.43
CA ASN A 261 -13.84 10.46 0.31
C ASN A 261 -14.46 9.27 -0.43
N TYR A 262 -13.62 8.54 -1.16
CA TYR A 262 -13.99 7.29 -1.83
C TYR A 262 -13.17 6.09 -1.30
N SER A 263 -12.71 6.14 -0.05
CA SER A 263 -11.97 5.05 0.58
C SER A 263 -12.77 3.74 0.66
N ASP A 264 -14.10 3.81 0.75
CA ASP A 264 -14.99 2.65 0.65
C ASP A 264 -14.95 2.01 -0.74
N GLY A 265 -14.86 2.81 -1.79
CA GLY A 265 -14.68 2.35 -3.17
C GLY A 265 -13.36 1.59 -3.36
N PHE A 266 -12.26 2.07 -2.76
CA PHE A 266 -11.00 1.33 -2.74
C PHE A 266 -11.15 -0.04 -2.07
N ARG A 267 -11.82 -0.09 -0.91
CA ARG A 267 -12.06 -1.35 -0.20
C ARG A 267 -12.90 -2.33 -1.00
N LYS A 268 -13.92 -1.83 -1.74
CA LYS A 268 -14.74 -2.63 -2.65
C LYS A 268 -13.95 -3.07 -3.87
N ALA A 269 -13.21 -2.15 -4.51
CA ALA A 269 -12.41 -2.45 -5.71
C ALA A 269 -11.34 -3.51 -5.44
N PHE A 270 -10.71 -3.51 -4.26
CA PHE A 270 -9.76 -4.54 -3.88
C PHE A 270 -10.35 -5.97 -3.92
N HIS A 271 -11.63 -6.12 -3.57
CA HIS A 271 -12.34 -7.40 -3.59
C HIS A 271 -13.23 -7.59 -4.84
N HIS A 272 -13.12 -6.68 -5.82
CA HIS A 272 -13.96 -6.66 -7.02
C HIS A 272 -15.47 -6.61 -6.72
N GLU A 273 -15.84 -6.02 -5.59
CA GLU A 273 -17.23 -5.82 -5.17
C GLU A 273 -17.86 -4.68 -5.94
N THR A 274 -19.13 -4.84 -6.32
CA THR A 274 -19.87 -3.83 -7.08
C THR A 274 -19.85 -2.46 -6.39
N ILE A 275 -19.49 -1.43 -7.13
CA ILE A 275 -19.58 -0.02 -6.74
C ILE A 275 -20.78 0.57 -7.45
N SER A 276 -21.76 1.06 -6.70
CA SER A 276 -22.95 1.69 -7.26
C SER A 276 -23.30 2.98 -6.54
N TYR A 277 -23.78 3.97 -7.30
CA TYR A 277 -24.28 5.23 -6.75
C TYR A 277 -25.32 5.86 -7.70
N ILE A 278 -26.11 6.77 -7.17
CA ILE A 278 -27.13 7.52 -7.92
C ILE A 278 -26.79 9.01 -7.85
N ARG A 279 -26.70 9.67 -9.03
CA ARG A 279 -26.65 11.12 -9.15
C ARG A 279 -28.06 11.70 -9.09
N ARG A 280 -28.31 12.57 -8.11
CA ARG A 280 -29.62 13.18 -7.89
C ARG A 280 -30.03 14.12 -9.02
N LYS A 281 -29.07 14.86 -9.59
CA LYS A 281 -29.31 15.88 -10.59
C LYS A 281 -29.87 15.32 -11.90
N ASP A 282 -29.28 14.21 -12.36
CA ASP A 282 -29.59 13.63 -13.67
C ASP A 282 -30.29 12.26 -13.57
N ARG A 283 -30.58 11.78 -12.33
CA ARG A 283 -31.10 10.44 -12.03
C ARG A 283 -30.26 9.32 -12.63
N GLU A 284 -28.99 9.61 -12.87
CA GLU A 284 -28.04 8.66 -13.43
C GLU A 284 -27.68 7.60 -12.38
N TYR A 285 -27.81 6.34 -12.76
CA TYR A 285 -27.40 5.19 -11.94
C TYR A 285 -26.12 4.60 -12.51
N VAL A 286 -25.04 4.73 -11.75
CA VAL A 286 -23.76 4.11 -12.08
C VAL A 286 -23.62 2.81 -11.30
N ASN A 287 -23.28 1.73 -12.01
CA ASN A 287 -23.16 0.38 -11.45
C ASN A 287 -21.96 -0.33 -12.07
N ILE A 288 -20.82 -0.26 -11.36
CA ILE A 288 -19.55 -0.85 -11.80
C ILE A 288 -19.46 -2.26 -11.21
N LYS A 289 -19.66 -3.25 -12.06
CA LYS A 289 -19.47 -4.66 -11.69
C LYS A 289 -18.02 -5.04 -11.83
N ASN A 290 -17.50 -5.79 -10.84
CA ASN A 290 -16.12 -6.28 -10.83
C ASN A 290 -15.06 -5.18 -11.10
N PRO A 291 -15.04 -4.07 -10.30
CA PRO A 291 -14.05 -3.02 -10.49
C PRO A 291 -12.63 -3.60 -10.35
N ARG A 292 -11.75 -3.19 -11.26
CA ARG A 292 -10.34 -3.63 -11.39
C ARG A 292 -9.43 -2.43 -11.30
N LEU A 293 -9.37 -1.86 -10.10
CA LEU A 293 -8.49 -0.75 -9.79
C LEU A 293 -7.15 -1.27 -9.30
N SER A 294 -6.06 -0.73 -9.83
CA SER A 294 -4.71 -0.91 -9.28
C SER A 294 -4.17 0.44 -8.80
N THR A 295 -3.25 0.41 -7.85
CA THR A 295 -2.74 1.65 -7.26
C THR A 295 -1.25 1.52 -6.96
N LEU A 296 -0.47 2.53 -7.37
CA LEU A 296 0.92 2.72 -6.99
C LEU A 296 1.09 4.13 -6.41
N LEU A 297 1.36 4.20 -5.13
CA LEU A 297 1.61 5.44 -4.41
C LEU A 297 3.04 5.45 -3.88
N THR A 298 3.64 6.63 -3.85
CA THR A 298 4.89 6.85 -3.12
C THR A 298 4.74 7.99 -2.13
N GLY A 299 5.59 8.00 -1.11
CA GLY A 299 5.55 9.08 -0.13
C GLY A 299 6.40 8.85 1.10
N THR A 300 6.34 9.79 2.03
CA THR A 300 7.02 9.70 3.32
C THR A 300 6.18 8.87 4.33
N PRO A 301 6.78 8.34 5.40
CA PRO A 301 6.02 7.66 6.46
C PRO A 301 4.89 8.52 7.06
N ARG A 302 5.08 9.84 7.13
CA ARG A 302 4.03 10.76 7.58
C ARG A 302 2.83 10.81 6.62
N GLN A 303 3.07 10.68 5.32
CA GLN A 303 2.02 10.64 4.31
C GLN A 303 1.22 9.32 4.39
N VAL A 304 1.87 8.21 4.77
CA VAL A 304 1.15 6.97 5.11
C VAL A 304 0.19 7.19 6.27
N LEU A 305 0.64 7.85 7.36
CA LEU A 305 -0.21 8.16 8.51
C LEU A 305 -1.38 9.09 8.16
N ASN A 306 -1.19 10.01 7.20
CA ASN A 306 -2.26 10.87 6.73
C ASN A 306 -3.32 10.10 5.91
N LEU A 307 -2.88 9.10 5.13
CA LEU A 307 -3.77 8.26 4.32
C LEU A 307 -4.49 7.20 5.18
N ILE A 308 -3.76 6.59 6.10
CA ILE A 308 -4.25 5.55 7.01
C ILE A 308 -4.38 6.15 8.40
N THR A 309 -5.53 6.75 8.67
CA THR A 309 -5.80 7.42 9.95
C THR A 309 -6.05 6.45 11.09
N ASP A 310 -6.40 5.21 10.76
CA ASP A 310 -6.76 4.17 11.70
C ASP A 310 -6.47 2.79 11.09
N ALA A 311 -5.82 1.92 11.85
CA ALA A 311 -5.50 0.56 11.43
C ALA A 311 -6.76 -0.30 11.22
N GLU A 312 -7.84 -0.01 11.94
CA GLU A 312 -9.10 -0.77 11.90
C GLU A 312 -9.97 -0.43 10.67
N ASN A 313 -9.75 0.70 9.99
CA ASN A 313 -10.61 1.08 8.85
C ASN A 313 -10.52 0.12 7.65
N GLY A 314 -9.65 -0.85 7.71
CA GLY A 314 -9.45 -1.92 6.74
C GLY A 314 -8.76 -1.49 5.43
N LEU A 315 -8.41 -0.21 5.26
CA LEU A 315 -7.68 0.26 4.08
C LEU A 315 -6.22 -0.20 4.14
N PHE A 316 -5.58 -0.10 5.33
CA PHE A 316 -4.20 -0.54 5.56
C PHE A 316 -3.95 -1.95 5.03
N SER A 317 -4.77 -2.90 5.45
CA SER A 317 -4.60 -4.32 5.14
C SER A 317 -4.76 -4.68 3.65
N ARG A 318 -5.14 -3.74 2.79
CA ARG A 318 -5.29 -3.92 1.34
C ARG A 318 -4.08 -3.43 0.54
N PHE A 319 -3.19 -2.68 1.18
CA PHE A 319 -1.96 -2.21 0.56
C PHE A 319 -0.79 -3.14 0.85
N ILE A 320 0.09 -3.30 -0.12
CA ILE A 320 1.48 -3.66 0.07
C ILE A 320 2.18 -2.39 0.52
N PHE A 321 2.79 -2.39 1.71
CA PHE A 321 3.71 -1.33 2.11
C PHE A 321 5.13 -1.82 1.92
N TYR A 322 5.95 -1.03 1.24
CA TYR A 322 7.37 -1.26 1.14
C TYR A 322 8.10 -0.07 1.74
N PHE A 323 8.80 -0.29 2.86
CA PHE A 323 9.51 0.76 3.58
C PHE A 323 10.98 0.76 3.15
N LEU A 324 11.44 1.91 2.67
CA LEU A 324 12.83 2.15 2.32
C LEU A 324 13.54 2.90 3.44
N ASP A 325 14.60 2.32 3.96
CA ASP A 325 15.56 3.00 4.81
C ASP A 325 16.80 3.38 3.98
N LEU A 326 16.69 4.50 3.28
CA LEU A 326 17.77 4.97 2.43
C LEU A 326 18.87 5.61 3.27
N ARG A 327 20.11 5.19 3.06
CA ARG A 327 21.26 5.90 3.61
C ARG A 327 21.34 7.29 2.96
N LEU A 328 21.47 8.33 3.81
CA LEU A 328 21.63 9.72 3.37
C LEU A 328 23.04 9.96 2.82
N VAL A 329 23.36 9.30 1.70
CA VAL A 329 24.64 9.48 1.00
C VAL A 329 24.35 10.15 -0.33
N TRP A 330 25.08 11.21 -0.63
CA TRP A 330 25.01 11.82 -1.95
C TRP A 330 25.62 10.88 -2.99
N ASN A 331 24.84 10.47 -3.98
CA ASN A 331 25.32 9.68 -5.10
C ASN A 331 25.76 10.62 -6.22
N ASP A 332 26.82 10.25 -6.95
CA ASP A 332 27.21 10.95 -8.16
C ASP A 332 26.12 10.80 -9.24
N VAL A 333 25.42 11.89 -9.50
CA VAL A 333 24.30 11.94 -10.46
C VAL A 333 24.74 12.03 -11.92
N PHE A 334 26.04 12.20 -12.17
CA PHE A 334 26.62 12.32 -13.51
C PHE A 334 27.42 11.07 -13.93
N SER A 335 27.61 10.10 -13.04
CA SER A 335 28.37 8.86 -13.30
C SER A 335 27.65 7.82 -14.15
N THR A 336 26.43 8.09 -14.60
CA THR A 336 25.68 7.19 -15.48
C THR A 336 26.30 7.16 -16.88
N HIS A 337 27.00 6.06 -17.19
CA HIS A 337 27.60 5.79 -18.50
C HIS A 337 26.64 5.02 -19.45
N SER A 338 25.34 5.21 -19.31
CA SER A 338 24.36 4.56 -20.19
C SER A 338 24.04 5.48 -21.37
N ASP A 339 24.14 4.97 -22.60
CA ASP A 339 23.75 5.68 -23.83
C ASP A 339 22.23 5.91 -23.92
N THR A 340 21.45 5.34 -23.01
CA THR A 340 19.99 5.46 -22.96
C THR A 340 19.53 5.96 -21.60
N THR A 341 18.60 6.91 -21.59
CA THR A 341 17.96 7.40 -20.38
C THR A 341 17.07 6.32 -19.74
N LEU A 342 16.71 6.51 -18.47
CA LEU A 342 15.72 5.66 -17.79
C LEU A 342 14.36 5.70 -18.51
N ASP A 343 13.94 6.89 -18.93
CA ASP A 343 12.67 7.06 -19.65
C ASP A 343 12.64 6.27 -20.96
N GLU A 344 13.68 6.38 -21.80
CA GLU A 344 13.80 5.61 -23.03
C GLU A 344 13.84 4.10 -22.80
N HIS A 345 14.45 3.65 -21.70
CA HIS A 345 14.47 2.24 -21.33
C HIS A 345 13.06 1.74 -21.00
N PHE A 346 12.34 2.46 -20.13
CA PHE A 346 10.99 2.06 -19.72
C PHE A 346 9.95 2.26 -20.82
N GLN A 347 10.11 3.24 -21.72
CA GLN A 347 9.29 3.40 -22.93
C GLN A 347 9.44 2.19 -23.87
N ARG A 348 10.66 1.68 -24.07
CA ARG A 348 10.87 0.45 -24.86
C ARG A 348 10.19 -0.77 -24.23
N LEU A 349 10.30 -0.92 -22.91
CA LEU A 349 9.56 -1.96 -22.20
C LEU A 349 8.05 -1.74 -22.29
N GLY A 350 7.59 -0.49 -22.33
CA GLY A 350 6.20 -0.14 -22.55
C GLY A 350 5.68 -0.60 -23.90
N GLN A 351 6.47 -0.47 -24.96
CA GLN A 351 6.10 -0.97 -26.28
C GLN A 351 6.03 -2.51 -26.31
N GLU A 352 7.00 -3.19 -25.70
CA GLU A 352 7.01 -4.66 -25.58
C GLU A 352 5.77 -5.15 -24.80
N PHE A 353 5.40 -4.46 -23.72
CA PHE A 353 4.22 -4.82 -22.94
C PHE A 353 2.91 -4.48 -23.66
N HIS A 354 2.85 -3.39 -24.40
CA HIS A 354 1.67 -3.01 -25.22
C HIS A 354 1.37 -4.06 -26.29
N ASP A 355 2.39 -4.63 -26.93
CA ASP A 355 2.22 -5.69 -27.92
C ASP A 355 1.60 -6.94 -27.26
N PHE A 356 2.08 -7.32 -26.08
CA PHE A 356 1.49 -8.40 -25.29
C PHE A 356 0.04 -8.10 -24.85
N HIS A 357 -0.23 -6.87 -24.36
CA HIS A 357 -1.56 -6.43 -23.98
C HIS A 357 -2.55 -6.55 -25.16
N THR A 358 -2.11 -6.17 -26.36
CA THR A 358 -2.94 -6.26 -27.58
C THR A 358 -3.27 -7.74 -27.95
N ILE A 359 -2.37 -8.67 -27.66
CA ILE A 359 -2.63 -10.10 -27.82
C ILE A 359 -3.64 -10.58 -26.78
N LEU A 360 -3.47 -10.17 -25.51
CA LEU A 360 -4.39 -10.52 -24.44
C LEU A 360 -5.81 -9.99 -24.66
N GLU A 361 -5.98 -8.76 -25.18
CA GLU A 361 -7.30 -8.21 -25.51
C GLU A 361 -8.10 -9.09 -26.49
N LYS A 362 -7.41 -9.84 -27.34
CA LYS A 362 -8.01 -10.73 -28.35
C LYS A 362 -8.11 -12.18 -27.88
N SER A 363 -7.57 -12.50 -26.70
CA SER A 363 -7.60 -13.84 -26.15
C SER A 363 -8.95 -14.17 -25.49
N ASN A 364 -9.18 -15.46 -25.26
CA ASN A 364 -10.23 -15.93 -24.37
C ASN A 364 -9.82 -15.72 -22.91
N ASP A 365 -10.76 -15.93 -22.00
CA ASP A 365 -10.52 -15.88 -20.56
C ASP A 365 -9.49 -16.94 -20.13
N ILE A 366 -8.47 -16.49 -19.39
CA ILE A 366 -7.33 -17.28 -18.92
C ILE A 366 -7.48 -17.47 -17.41
N ARG A 367 -7.79 -18.71 -16.99
CA ARG A 367 -7.98 -19.03 -15.57
C ARG A 367 -6.69 -19.56 -14.96
N PHE A 368 -5.98 -18.72 -14.21
CA PHE A 368 -4.82 -19.10 -13.41
C PHE A 368 -5.19 -20.02 -12.23
N SER A 369 -4.30 -20.97 -11.90
CA SER A 369 -4.44 -21.84 -10.74
C SER A 369 -3.09 -22.24 -10.14
N LEU A 370 -3.08 -22.51 -8.83
CA LEU A 370 -1.98 -23.21 -8.16
C LEU A 370 -2.14 -24.72 -8.31
N THR A 371 -1.04 -25.47 -8.25
CA THR A 371 -1.09 -26.92 -8.11
C THR A 371 -1.63 -27.30 -6.71
N PRO A 372 -2.15 -28.52 -6.52
CA PRO A 372 -2.57 -28.98 -5.20
C PRO A 372 -1.45 -28.93 -4.15
N SER A 373 -0.20 -29.22 -4.53
CA SER A 373 0.96 -29.13 -3.63
C SER A 373 1.30 -27.70 -3.25
N GLN A 374 1.28 -26.77 -4.21
CA GLN A 374 1.47 -25.33 -3.95
C GLN A 374 0.37 -24.79 -3.05
N ALA A 375 -0.88 -25.17 -3.28
CA ALA A 375 -2.01 -24.76 -2.44
C ALA A 375 -1.89 -25.29 -0.99
N ALA A 376 -1.39 -26.50 -0.80
CA ALA A 376 -1.15 -27.05 0.53
C ALA A 376 -0.03 -26.30 1.27
N ASP A 377 1.14 -26.10 0.62
CA ASP A 377 2.27 -25.31 1.16
C ASP A 377 1.85 -23.86 1.46
N PHE A 378 1.05 -23.24 0.58
CA PHE A 378 0.51 -21.91 0.79
C PHE A 378 -0.30 -21.81 2.09
N ASN A 379 -1.23 -22.75 2.30
CA ASN A 379 -2.08 -22.75 3.49
C ASN A 379 -1.26 -22.98 4.77
N GLU A 380 -0.28 -23.89 4.72
CA GLU A 380 0.61 -24.16 5.85
C GLU A 380 1.41 -22.92 6.24
N ARG A 381 2.10 -22.28 5.29
CA ARG A 381 2.90 -21.07 5.56
C ARG A 381 2.05 -19.90 6.07
N PHE A 382 0.90 -19.62 5.43
CA PHE A 382 0.04 -18.54 5.88
C PHE A 382 -0.60 -18.81 7.24
N SER A 383 -0.88 -20.08 7.58
CA SER A 383 -1.33 -20.46 8.92
C SER A 383 -0.24 -20.20 9.98
N ALA A 384 1.01 -20.58 9.67
CA ALA A 384 2.16 -20.33 10.55
C ALA A 384 2.41 -18.82 10.73
N TRP A 385 2.42 -18.04 9.66
CA TRP A 385 2.58 -16.60 9.72
C TRP A 385 1.43 -15.92 10.49
N GLN A 386 0.19 -16.40 10.34
CA GLN A 386 -0.94 -15.84 11.09
C GLN A 386 -0.75 -16.06 12.59
N ALA A 387 -0.34 -17.26 13.02
CA ALA A 387 -0.05 -17.52 14.43
C ALA A 387 1.10 -16.65 14.96
N GLU A 388 2.24 -16.62 14.25
CA GLU A 388 3.42 -15.86 14.64
C GLU A 388 3.15 -14.35 14.76
N TYR A 389 2.49 -13.76 13.77
CA TYR A 389 2.29 -12.30 13.74
C TYR A 389 1.06 -11.85 14.55
N SER A 390 0.09 -12.72 14.83
CA SER A 390 -0.95 -12.44 15.83
C SER A 390 -0.33 -12.24 17.20
N ASP A 391 0.63 -13.10 17.58
CA ASP A 391 1.36 -12.97 18.85
C ASP A 391 2.23 -11.69 18.91
N ARG A 392 2.84 -11.29 17.79
CA ARG A 392 3.76 -10.15 17.73
C ARG A 392 3.06 -8.79 17.57
N CYS A 393 2.06 -8.72 16.70
CA CYS A 393 1.43 -7.46 16.29
C CYS A 393 0.01 -7.29 16.83
N GLY A 394 -0.56 -8.34 17.44
CA GLY A 394 -1.95 -8.38 17.89
C GLY A 394 -2.94 -8.85 16.81
N ASP A 395 -4.16 -9.15 17.26
CA ASP A 395 -5.21 -9.71 16.40
C ASP A 395 -5.65 -8.76 15.29
N GLU A 396 -5.46 -7.46 15.45
CA GLU A 396 -5.76 -6.43 14.44
C GLU A 396 -4.94 -6.64 13.15
N PHE A 397 -3.71 -7.18 13.26
CA PHE A 397 -2.85 -7.45 12.12
C PHE A 397 -3.26 -8.69 11.32
N VAL A 398 -4.07 -9.59 11.87
CA VAL A 398 -4.55 -10.83 11.19
C VAL A 398 -5.25 -10.49 9.87
N ALA A 399 -6.00 -9.39 9.82
CA ALA A 399 -6.63 -8.94 8.59
C ALA A 399 -5.62 -8.65 7.46
N SER A 400 -4.45 -8.12 7.80
CA SER A 400 -3.36 -7.84 6.85
C SER A 400 -2.75 -9.13 6.32
N ILE A 401 -2.53 -10.13 7.18
CA ILE A 401 -1.97 -11.43 6.78
C ILE A 401 -2.93 -12.16 5.82
N ARG A 402 -4.21 -12.20 6.14
CA ARG A 402 -5.23 -12.85 5.28
C ARG A 402 -5.34 -12.19 3.91
N ARG A 403 -5.21 -10.85 3.85
CA ARG A 403 -5.21 -10.12 2.57
C ARG A 403 -3.88 -10.23 1.84
N LEU A 404 -2.77 -10.35 2.56
CA LEU A 404 -1.48 -10.69 1.95
C LEU A 404 -1.55 -12.05 1.24
N GLY A 405 -2.30 -13.03 1.76
CA GLY A 405 -2.56 -14.28 1.05
C GLY A 405 -3.20 -14.04 -0.32
N LEU A 406 -4.25 -13.22 -0.40
CA LEU A 406 -4.85 -12.85 -1.68
C LEU A 406 -3.86 -12.09 -2.58
N ILE A 407 -3.07 -11.17 -2.02
CA ILE A 407 -2.05 -10.42 -2.75
C ILE A 407 -0.99 -11.38 -3.31
N THR A 408 -0.52 -12.33 -2.53
CA THR A 408 0.47 -13.35 -2.97
C THR A 408 -0.05 -14.19 -4.13
N PHE A 409 -1.32 -14.60 -4.07
CA PHE A 409 -1.97 -15.29 -5.19
C PHE A 409 -2.00 -14.43 -6.46
N ARG A 410 -2.24 -13.10 -6.32
CA ARG A 410 -2.20 -12.14 -7.43
C ARG A 410 -0.77 -11.94 -7.96
N LEU A 411 0.24 -11.88 -7.09
CA LEU A 411 1.64 -11.81 -7.51
C LEU A 411 2.04 -13.03 -8.33
N ALA A 412 1.67 -14.24 -7.90
CA ALA A 412 1.90 -15.48 -8.66
C ALA A 412 1.17 -15.46 -10.02
N MET A 413 -0.06 -14.91 -10.05
CA MET A 413 -0.82 -14.74 -11.30
C MET A 413 -0.14 -13.78 -12.28
N ILE A 414 0.44 -12.66 -11.78
CA ILE A 414 1.17 -11.70 -12.61
C ILE A 414 2.47 -12.31 -13.13
N LEU A 415 3.21 -13.06 -12.30
CA LEU A 415 4.42 -13.78 -12.74
C LEU A 415 4.08 -14.76 -13.86
N SER A 416 3.00 -15.53 -13.71
CA SER A 416 2.54 -16.46 -14.76
C SER A 416 2.09 -15.73 -16.03
N ALA A 417 1.55 -14.50 -15.91
CA ALA A 417 1.24 -13.68 -17.10
C ALA A 417 2.51 -13.27 -17.86
N PHE A 418 3.60 -12.95 -17.15
CA PHE A 418 4.89 -12.67 -17.78
C PHE A 418 5.46 -13.93 -18.46
N ARG A 419 5.23 -15.15 -17.93
CA ARG A 419 5.64 -16.38 -18.64
C ARG A 419 4.85 -16.58 -19.94
N ILE A 420 3.56 -16.28 -19.94
CA ILE A 420 2.77 -16.27 -21.18
C ILE A 420 3.34 -15.26 -22.19
N MET A 421 3.79 -14.09 -21.72
CA MET A 421 4.45 -13.10 -22.56
C MET A 421 5.76 -13.61 -23.17
N GLU A 422 6.55 -14.38 -22.42
CA GLU A 422 7.81 -14.96 -22.87
C GLU A 422 7.60 -16.09 -23.89
N ASP A 423 6.70 -17.00 -23.58
CA ASP A 423 6.49 -18.24 -24.35
C ASP A 423 5.54 -18.02 -25.54
N GLY A 424 4.71 -16.97 -25.50
CA GLY A 424 3.65 -16.73 -26.49
C GLY A 424 2.54 -17.78 -26.45
N ILE A 425 2.52 -18.65 -25.46
CA ILE A 425 1.56 -19.76 -25.34
C ILE A 425 0.41 -19.35 -24.45
N ILE A 426 -0.74 -19.09 -25.05
CA ILE A 426 -1.98 -18.77 -24.33
C ILE A 426 -2.78 -20.05 -24.15
N GLY A 427 -2.73 -20.63 -22.94
CA GLY A 427 -3.59 -21.76 -22.55
C GLY A 427 -4.77 -21.27 -21.73
N ASP A 428 -5.92 -21.96 -21.84
CA ASP A 428 -7.14 -21.59 -21.09
C ASP A 428 -6.98 -21.69 -19.56
N ARG A 429 -6.07 -22.53 -19.09
CA ARG A 429 -5.84 -22.80 -17.66
C ARG A 429 -4.34 -22.97 -17.34
N PRO A 430 -3.57 -21.90 -17.34
CA PRO A 430 -2.17 -21.98 -16.92
C PRO A 430 -2.10 -22.32 -15.44
N THR A 431 -1.24 -23.30 -15.13
CA THR A 431 -0.88 -23.66 -13.77
C THR A 431 0.41 -22.95 -13.40
N CYS A 432 0.50 -22.41 -12.20
CA CYS A 432 1.67 -21.71 -11.71
C CYS A 432 2.92 -22.59 -11.78
N LEU A 433 4.01 -22.07 -12.32
CA LEU A 433 5.31 -22.73 -12.23
C LEU A 433 5.81 -22.71 -10.78
N ASP A 434 6.53 -23.76 -10.36
CA ASP A 434 7.07 -23.81 -8.99
C ASP A 434 8.05 -22.66 -8.72
N THR A 435 8.82 -22.24 -9.71
CA THR A 435 9.71 -21.07 -9.62
C THR A 435 8.92 -19.78 -9.34
N ASP A 436 7.81 -19.55 -10.04
CA ASP A 436 6.97 -18.35 -9.88
C ASP A 436 6.22 -18.41 -8.54
N TYR A 437 5.77 -19.59 -8.13
CA TYR A 437 5.16 -19.80 -6.82
C TYR A 437 6.15 -19.48 -5.69
N GLN A 438 7.38 -20.01 -5.73
CA GLN A 438 8.40 -19.74 -4.73
C GLN A 438 8.81 -18.26 -4.74
N SER A 439 8.90 -17.64 -5.92
CA SER A 439 9.17 -16.21 -6.03
C SER A 439 8.07 -15.37 -5.36
N ALA A 440 6.79 -15.68 -5.60
CA ALA A 440 5.67 -15.01 -4.95
C ALA A 440 5.68 -15.21 -3.42
N MET A 441 6.01 -16.40 -2.93
CA MET A 441 6.12 -16.68 -1.49
C MET A 441 7.31 -15.96 -0.84
N THR A 442 8.45 -15.85 -1.54
CA THR A 442 9.61 -15.07 -1.10
C THR A 442 9.26 -13.59 -0.99
N MET A 443 8.63 -13.02 -2.03
CA MET A 443 8.10 -11.65 -1.97
C MET A 443 7.15 -11.46 -0.79
N ALA A 444 6.21 -12.39 -0.58
CA ALA A 444 5.23 -12.32 0.50
C ALA A 444 5.88 -12.30 1.88
N SER A 445 6.93 -13.10 2.10
CA SER A 445 7.65 -13.15 3.38
C SER A 445 8.32 -11.81 3.73
N VAL A 446 8.87 -11.13 2.72
CA VAL A 446 9.48 -9.82 2.87
C VAL A 446 8.41 -8.73 3.05
N ILE A 447 7.38 -8.73 2.20
CA ILE A 447 6.24 -7.79 2.31
C ILE A 447 5.58 -7.87 3.69
N LEU A 448 5.44 -9.08 4.26
CA LEU A 448 4.87 -9.27 5.60
C LEU A 448 5.65 -8.49 6.66
N ARG A 449 7.00 -8.52 6.60
CA ARG A 449 7.86 -7.78 7.53
C ARG A 449 7.76 -6.28 7.34
N HIS A 450 7.73 -5.79 6.09
CA HIS A 450 7.53 -4.38 5.80
C HIS A 450 6.15 -3.89 6.25
N ASN A 451 5.09 -4.68 6.00
CA ASN A 451 3.74 -4.35 6.45
C ASN A 451 3.66 -4.31 7.99
N ALA A 452 4.29 -5.27 8.68
CA ALA A 452 4.33 -5.28 10.14
C ALA A 452 5.09 -4.07 10.70
N HIS A 453 6.23 -3.72 10.11
CA HIS A 453 6.99 -2.53 10.48
C HIS A 453 6.14 -1.25 10.35
N VAL A 454 5.48 -1.05 9.21
CA VAL A 454 4.61 0.12 9.01
C VAL A 454 3.42 0.10 9.96
N PHE A 455 2.78 -1.07 10.17
CA PHE A 455 1.65 -1.23 11.08
C PHE A 455 1.96 -0.78 12.51
N LEU A 456 3.13 -1.15 13.02
CA LEU A 456 3.55 -0.79 14.37
C LEU A 456 3.85 0.71 14.54
N THR A 457 4.06 1.43 13.43
CA THR A 457 4.20 2.90 13.45
C THR A 457 2.86 3.64 13.41
N LEU A 458 1.74 2.95 13.12
CA LEU A 458 0.42 3.55 13.10
C LEU A 458 -0.07 3.89 14.51
N PRO A 459 -0.84 4.99 14.70
CA PRO A 459 -1.48 5.29 15.97
C PRO A 459 -2.43 4.15 16.38
N LYS A 460 -2.28 3.64 17.60
CA LYS A 460 -3.23 2.67 18.16
C LYS A 460 -4.47 3.41 18.66
N ALA A 461 -5.65 2.82 18.45
CA ALA A 461 -6.94 3.41 18.84
C ALA A 461 -7.03 3.76 20.33
N ASP A 462 -6.36 2.98 21.20
CA ASP A 462 -6.38 3.16 22.67
C ASP A 462 -5.55 4.35 23.19
N THR A 463 -4.69 4.95 22.36
CA THR A 463 -3.95 6.18 22.74
C THR A 463 -4.69 7.46 22.35
N ALA A 464 -5.75 7.35 21.60
CA ALA A 464 -6.69 8.44 21.42
C ALA A 464 -7.57 8.48 22.67
N LYS A 465 -7.35 9.45 23.60
CA LYS A 465 -8.40 9.87 24.54
C LYS A 465 -9.71 9.90 23.74
N PRO A 466 -10.85 9.40 24.29
CA PRO A 466 -12.10 9.46 23.57
C PRO A 466 -12.34 10.92 23.19
N ALA A 467 -12.03 11.26 21.97
CA ALA A 467 -12.51 12.46 21.37
C ALA A 467 -14.01 12.21 21.27
N SER A 468 -14.75 12.79 22.27
CA SER A 468 -16.17 13.02 22.09
C SER A 468 -16.36 13.36 20.62
N SER A 469 -17.30 12.69 19.96
CA SER A 469 -17.71 12.84 18.57
C SER A 469 -17.80 14.34 18.19
N ALA A 470 -16.67 14.97 17.99
CA ALA A 470 -16.49 16.25 17.38
C ALA A 470 -15.77 15.97 16.08
N VAL A 471 -16.50 16.09 15.00
CA VAL A 471 -15.96 16.37 13.67
C VAL A 471 -14.91 17.45 13.86
N THR A 472 -13.64 17.05 14.04
CA THR A 472 -12.53 17.99 14.14
C THR A 472 -12.24 18.44 12.72
N THR A 473 -13.11 19.29 12.23
CA THR A 473 -12.81 20.16 11.10
C THR A 473 -11.51 20.87 11.49
N ARG A 474 -10.44 20.68 10.71
CA ARG A 474 -9.23 21.49 10.82
C ARG A 474 -9.65 22.94 10.88
N THR A 475 -9.74 23.47 12.11
CA THR A 475 -9.82 24.89 12.32
C THR A 475 -8.51 25.42 11.79
N THR A 476 -8.51 26.07 10.64
CA THR A 476 -7.31 26.66 10.07
C THR A 476 -6.70 27.59 11.11
N LEU A 477 -5.38 27.74 11.14
CA LEU A 477 -4.66 28.58 12.11
C LEU A 477 -5.33 29.95 12.27
N TRP A 478 -5.82 30.55 11.18
CA TRP A 478 -6.52 31.82 11.19
C TRP A 478 -7.92 31.78 11.83
N GLN A 479 -8.66 30.64 11.73
CA GLN A 479 -9.95 30.49 12.42
C GLN A 479 -9.76 30.41 13.94
N ARG A 480 -8.70 29.72 14.37
CA ARG A 480 -8.32 29.66 15.78
C ARG A 480 -7.93 31.05 16.29
N GLN A 481 -7.10 31.75 15.52
CA GLN A 481 -6.74 33.15 15.84
C GLN A 481 -7.96 34.06 15.88
N PHE A 482 -8.91 33.89 14.96
CA PHE A 482 -10.16 34.64 14.93
C PHE A 482 -11.02 34.30 16.16
N LEU A 483 -11.20 33.05 16.53
CA LEU A 483 -11.93 32.66 17.74
C LEU A 483 -11.26 33.21 19.01
N GLU A 484 -9.95 33.15 19.10
CA GLU A 484 -9.17 33.66 20.24
C GLU A 484 -9.30 35.17 20.38
N SER A 485 -9.35 35.93 19.28
CA SER A 485 -9.47 37.38 19.27
C SER A 485 -10.86 37.90 19.65
N LEU A 486 -11.91 37.08 19.55
CA LEU A 486 -13.25 37.49 19.95
C LEU A 486 -13.34 37.69 21.48
N PRO A 487 -14.01 38.76 22.00
CA PRO A 487 -14.27 38.91 23.42
C PRO A 487 -15.25 37.84 23.95
N PRO A 488 -15.40 37.70 25.31
CA PRO A 488 -16.32 36.71 25.88
C PRO A 488 -17.77 36.90 25.46
N GLU A 489 -18.21 38.13 25.31
CA GLU A 489 -19.50 38.52 24.74
C GLU A 489 -19.27 39.54 23.61
N PHE A 490 -19.96 39.37 22.49
CA PHE A 490 -19.76 40.21 21.31
C PHE A 490 -21.02 40.24 20.44
N ASP A 491 -21.09 41.24 19.58
CA ASP A 491 -22.15 41.40 18.60
C ASP A 491 -21.60 41.26 17.16
N ARG A 492 -22.52 41.43 16.20
CA ARG A 492 -22.16 41.33 14.78
C ARG A 492 -21.13 42.36 14.35
N GLN A 493 -21.23 43.58 14.86
CA GLN A 493 -20.30 44.65 14.52
C GLN A 493 -18.89 44.29 14.98
N THR A 494 -18.75 43.86 16.24
CA THR A 494 -17.48 43.48 16.86
C THR A 494 -16.77 42.36 16.09
N TYR A 495 -17.48 41.28 15.77
CA TYR A 495 -16.80 40.19 15.05
C TYR A 495 -16.49 40.52 13.58
N THR A 496 -17.26 41.40 12.94
CA THR A 496 -17.00 41.86 11.58
C THR A 496 -15.76 42.77 11.53
N GLU A 497 -15.57 43.66 12.50
CA GLU A 497 -14.39 44.51 12.63
C GLU A 497 -13.12 43.65 12.84
N LEU A 498 -13.19 42.71 13.78
CA LEU A 498 -12.07 41.76 14.04
C LEU A 498 -11.76 40.86 12.83
N ALA A 499 -12.78 40.39 12.15
CA ALA A 499 -12.61 39.61 10.92
C ALA A 499 -11.91 40.41 9.82
N THR A 500 -12.29 41.68 9.66
CA THR A 500 -11.69 42.60 8.68
C THR A 500 -10.22 42.86 9.02
N ALA A 501 -9.88 43.02 10.29
CA ALA A 501 -8.50 43.17 10.77
C ALA A 501 -7.63 41.94 10.49
N LEU A 502 -8.25 40.75 10.41
CA LEU A 502 -7.61 39.48 10.06
C LEU A 502 -7.71 39.12 8.56
N ASN A 503 -8.09 40.07 7.71
CA ASN A 503 -8.32 39.89 6.27
C ASN A 503 -9.41 38.83 5.93
N ILE A 504 -10.40 38.67 6.81
CA ILE A 504 -11.55 37.79 6.62
C ILE A 504 -12.73 38.61 6.14
N THR A 505 -13.36 38.19 5.03
CA THR A 505 -14.54 38.93 4.53
C THR A 505 -15.73 38.79 5.48
N PRO A 506 -16.60 39.80 5.62
CA PRO A 506 -17.79 39.75 6.48
C PRO A 506 -18.68 38.52 6.21
N ARG A 507 -18.87 38.17 4.96
CA ARG A 507 -19.65 36.97 4.56
C ARG A 507 -19.04 35.67 5.08
N THR A 508 -17.72 35.58 5.09
CA THR A 508 -17.00 34.43 5.64
C THR A 508 -17.09 34.38 7.15
N ALA A 509 -16.98 35.55 7.82
CA ALA A 509 -17.17 35.68 9.27
C ALA A 509 -18.59 35.25 9.68
N ASP A 510 -19.64 35.74 9.02
CA ASP A 510 -21.03 35.33 9.27
C ASP A 510 -21.22 33.80 9.18
N ARG A 511 -20.63 33.17 8.18
CA ARG A 511 -20.69 31.69 7.99
C ARG A 511 -19.97 30.94 9.12
N ILE A 512 -18.83 31.46 9.57
CA ILE A 512 -18.04 30.84 10.63
C ILE A 512 -18.76 30.97 11.98
N ILE A 513 -19.26 32.14 12.32
CA ILE A 513 -20.02 32.36 13.56
C ILE A 513 -21.24 31.44 13.62
N ARG A 514 -22.01 31.29 12.53
CA ARG A 514 -23.11 30.33 12.46
C ARG A 514 -22.63 28.91 12.74
N ARG A 515 -21.57 28.50 12.08
CA ARG A 515 -20.99 27.15 12.27
C ARG A 515 -20.55 26.94 13.73
N TRP A 516 -19.94 27.93 14.35
CA TRP A 516 -19.54 27.84 15.75
C TRP A 516 -20.71 27.81 16.72
N CYS A 517 -21.83 28.43 16.35
CA CYS A 517 -23.10 28.30 17.09
C CYS A 517 -23.64 26.87 16.94
N ASP A 518 -23.63 26.30 15.70
CA ASP A 518 -24.11 24.95 15.43
C ASP A 518 -23.25 23.88 16.14
N THR A 519 -21.95 24.15 16.32
CA THR A 519 -20.99 23.24 17.00
C THR A 519 -20.84 23.49 18.49
N GLY A 520 -21.59 24.47 19.08
CA GLY A 520 -21.60 24.75 20.50
C GLY A 520 -20.35 25.48 21.03
N GLN A 521 -19.51 26.03 20.15
CA GLN A 521 -18.35 26.86 20.55
C GLN A 521 -18.74 28.29 20.91
N ILE A 522 -19.84 28.76 20.35
CA ILE A 522 -20.45 30.08 20.59
C ILE A 522 -21.94 29.84 20.82
N GLU A 523 -22.48 30.56 21.78
CA GLU A 523 -23.91 30.57 22.09
C GLU A 523 -24.54 31.89 21.57
N ASN A 524 -25.69 31.79 20.91
CA ASN A 524 -26.50 32.95 20.53
C ASN A 524 -27.41 33.31 21.69
N VAL A 525 -27.05 34.34 22.47
CA VAL A 525 -27.73 34.73 23.69
C VAL A 525 -29.02 35.51 23.39
N SER A 526 -29.03 36.37 22.36
CA SER A 526 -30.18 37.11 21.86
C SER A 526 -29.92 37.55 20.42
N HIS A 527 -30.92 38.13 19.76
CA HIS A 527 -30.79 38.58 18.38
C HIS A 527 -29.55 39.46 18.17
N GLY A 528 -28.55 38.90 17.44
CA GLY A 528 -27.29 39.58 17.12
C GLY A 528 -26.26 39.65 18.25
N LYS A 529 -26.46 38.99 19.40
CA LYS A 529 -25.51 38.91 20.52
C LYS A 529 -25.07 37.49 20.78
N TYR A 530 -23.77 37.29 20.90
CA TYR A 530 -23.11 36.02 21.01
C TYR A 530 -22.21 35.95 22.25
N ARG A 531 -22.02 34.73 22.78
CA ARG A 531 -21.14 34.44 23.91
C ARG A 531 -20.26 33.27 23.59
N LYS A 532 -18.96 33.35 23.92
CA LYS A 532 -18.06 32.16 23.87
C LYS A 532 -18.48 31.16 24.94
N VAL A 533 -18.57 29.89 24.53
CA VAL A 533 -18.70 28.77 25.47
C VAL A 533 -17.28 28.35 25.89
N LYS A 534 -17.04 28.31 27.21
CA LYS A 534 -15.71 28.01 27.78
C LYS A 534 -15.26 26.59 27.45
#